data_04444292d9e3326e23b02bf6faf9ac9a
#
_entry.id   04444292d9e3326e23b02bf6faf9ac9a
#
_cell.length_a   1.000
_cell.length_b   1.000
_cell.length_c   1.000
_cell.angle_alpha   90.00
_cell.angle_beta   90.00
_cell.angle_gamma   90.00
#
_symmetry.space_group_name_H-M   'P 1'
#
loop_
_entity.id
_entity.type
_entity.pdbx_description
1 polymer ?
#
loop_
_entity_poly.entity_id
_entity_poly.type
_entity_poly.pdbx_seq_one_letter_code
_entity_poly.pdbx_strand_id
1 'polypeptide(L)'
;WLKDIFATAGCPNEEARLIAVHLVDADASGHPSHGIVRVPRYIDYIHAGTVRPVCAYETLVDSETLCLIDGQYSFGQVLGHHVVNRAENMCQKNGLGIIALRNAGHLGRIGSWAELLADKGLISIQFVTVAGSRIVAPFGGKQARISTAPVAIGVPHEAEDNETQHFILDFATSRAVSYTHLTLPTTTPV
;
A
#
# COMPACT_ATOMS: atom_id res chain seq x y z
N TRP A 1 -17.13 -13.84 -2.43
CA TRP A 1 -17.88 -12.70 -2.95
C TRP A 1 -16.97 -11.56 -3.45
N LEU A 2 -16.13 -10.92 -2.61
CA LEU A 2 -15.23 -9.85 -3.07
C LEU A 2 -14.25 -10.31 -4.17
N LYS A 3 -13.65 -11.48 -3.97
CA LYS A 3 -12.82 -12.15 -4.97
C LYS A 3 -13.55 -12.30 -6.30
N ASP A 4 -14.82 -12.71 -6.28
CA ASP A 4 -15.60 -12.98 -7.49
C ASP A 4 -15.86 -11.70 -8.30
N ILE A 5 -15.99 -10.55 -7.62
CA ILE A 5 -16.11 -9.24 -8.28
C ILE A 5 -14.84 -8.96 -9.13
N PHE A 6 -13.66 -9.11 -8.54
CA PHE A 6 -12.41 -8.86 -9.26
C PHE A 6 -12.13 -9.92 -10.33
N ALA A 7 -12.47 -11.19 -10.07
CA ALA A 7 -12.35 -12.23 -11.07
C ALA A 7 -13.28 -11.98 -12.29
N THR A 8 -14.51 -11.51 -12.05
CA THR A 8 -15.45 -11.12 -13.12
C THR A 8 -14.94 -9.90 -13.89
N ALA A 9 -14.21 -8.99 -13.22
CA ALA A 9 -13.59 -7.83 -13.85
C ALA A 9 -12.29 -8.14 -14.62
N GLY A 10 -11.90 -9.42 -14.71
CA GLY A 10 -10.78 -9.91 -15.51
C GLY A 10 -9.49 -10.19 -14.74
N CYS A 11 -9.49 -10.09 -13.40
CA CYS A 11 -8.33 -10.47 -12.61
C CYS A 11 -8.21 -12.02 -12.54
N PRO A 12 -6.99 -12.59 -12.66
CA PRO A 12 -6.74 -13.98 -12.34
C PRO A 12 -7.19 -14.32 -10.91
N ASN A 13 -7.65 -15.55 -10.71
CA ASN A 13 -8.25 -15.96 -9.43
C ASN A 13 -7.39 -15.67 -8.20
N GLU A 14 -6.07 -15.86 -8.30
CA GLU A 14 -5.15 -15.59 -7.19
C GLU A 14 -4.96 -14.10 -6.96
N GLU A 15 -4.82 -13.31 -8.01
CA GLU A 15 -4.72 -11.86 -7.92
C GLU A 15 -5.99 -11.25 -7.33
N ALA A 16 -7.16 -11.70 -7.80
CA ALA A 16 -8.45 -11.32 -7.25
C ALA A 16 -8.57 -11.64 -5.74
N ARG A 17 -7.98 -12.78 -5.30
CA ARG A 17 -7.92 -13.16 -3.89
C ARG A 17 -7.03 -12.20 -3.10
N LEU A 18 -5.83 -11.90 -3.60
CA LEU A 18 -4.90 -10.97 -2.93
C LEU A 18 -5.51 -9.57 -2.76
N ILE A 19 -6.16 -9.05 -3.81
CA ILE A 19 -6.85 -7.76 -3.74
C ILE A 19 -7.98 -7.80 -2.69
N ALA A 20 -8.81 -8.85 -2.71
CA ALA A 20 -9.93 -8.98 -1.80
C ALA A 20 -9.48 -9.11 -0.33
N VAL A 21 -8.47 -9.91 -0.04
CA VAL A 21 -7.89 -10.08 1.30
C VAL A 21 -7.37 -8.75 1.80
N HIS A 22 -6.56 -8.04 1.01
CA HIS A 22 -5.99 -6.76 1.42
C HIS A 22 -7.06 -5.71 1.78
N LEU A 23 -8.18 -5.68 1.04
CA LEU A 23 -9.29 -4.76 1.34
C LEU A 23 -10.00 -5.12 2.65
N VAL A 24 -10.23 -6.41 2.89
CA VAL A 24 -10.85 -6.89 4.13
C VAL A 24 -9.93 -6.63 5.33
N ASP A 25 -8.63 -6.91 5.19
CA ASP A 25 -7.64 -6.66 6.24
C ASP A 25 -7.51 -5.18 6.56
N ALA A 26 -7.61 -4.30 5.58
CA ALA A 26 -7.62 -2.86 5.80
C ALA A 26 -8.83 -2.43 6.65
N ASP A 27 -10.03 -2.96 6.37
CA ASP A 27 -11.22 -2.70 7.20
C ASP A 27 -11.07 -3.27 8.61
N ALA A 28 -10.60 -4.52 8.73
CA ALA A 28 -10.37 -5.18 10.01
C ALA A 28 -9.31 -4.46 10.88
N SER A 29 -8.34 -3.82 10.23
CA SER A 29 -7.31 -2.99 10.89
C SER A 29 -7.76 -1.55 11.18
N GLY A 30 -9.05 -1.22 11.01
CA GLY A 30 -9.58 0.12 11.30
C GLY A 30 -9.24 1.18 10.25
N HIS A 31 -8.88 0.78 9.01
CA HIS A 31 -8.57 1.66 7.89
C HIS A 31 -9.63 1.59 6.77
N PRO A 32 -10.91 1.91 7.04
CA PRO A 32 -11.99 1.71 6.07
C PRO A 32 -11.83 2.54 4.78
N SER A 33 -11.06 3.63 4.82
CA SER A 33 -10.72 4.41 3.63
C SER A 33 -9.88 3.64 2.59
N HIS A 34 -9.24 2.54 3.01
CA HIS A 34 -8.41 1.63 2.19
C HIS A 34 -9.04 0.23 2.04
N GLY A 35 -10.23 0.03 2.62
CA GLY A 35 -10.97 -1.21 2.64
C GLY A 35 -11.96 -1.36 1.48
N ILE A 36 -13.04 -2.07 1.74
CA ILE A 36 -14.08 -2.46 0.77
C ILE A 36 -14.70 -1.26 0.04
N VAL A 37 -14.73 -0.10 0.67
CA VAL A 37 -15.20 1.16 0.05
C VAL A 37 -14.46 1.49 -1.27
N ARG A 38 -13.28 0.92 -1.48
CA ARG A 38 -12.47 1.11 -2.70
C ARG A 38 -12.94 0.30 -3.90
N VAL A 39 -13.75 -0.73 -3.71
CA VAL A 39 -14.15 -1.67 -4.78
C VAL A 39 -14.75 -0.95 -5.99
N PRO A 40 -15.75 -0.07 -5.88
CA PRO A 40 -16.30 0.61 -7.04
C PRO A 40 -15.25 1.37 -7.84
N ARG A 41 -14.38 2.11 -7.13
CA ARG A 41 -13.30 2.88 -7.77
C ARG A 41 -12.27 1.99 -8.48
N TYR A 42 -11.97 0.81 -7.93
CA TYR A 42 -11.03 -0.12 -8.57
C TYR A 42 -11.63 -0.72 -9.84
N ILE A 43 -12.93 -1.00 -9.84
CA ILE A 43 -13.64 -1.44 -11.04
C ILE A 43 -13.67 -0.34 -12.11
N ASP A 44 -13.92 0.91 -11.70
CA ASP A 44 -13.83 2.06 -12.61
C ASP A 44 -12.43 2.21 -13.23
N TYR A 45 -11.37 1.98 -12.45
CA TYR A 45 -9.99 2.03 -12.96
C TYR A 45 -9.70 0.94 -13.99
N ILE A 46 -10.24 -0.29 -13.80
CA ILE A 46 -10.15 -1.36 -14.80
C ILE A 46 -10.87 -0.94 -16.08
N HIS A 47 -12.12 -0.47 -15.97
CA HIS A 47 -12.92 -0.06 -17.13
C HIS A 47 -12.29 1.12 -17.88
N ALA A 48 -11.67 2.05 -17.16
CA ALA A 48 -10.96 3.18 -17.75
C ALA A 48 -9.57 2.80 -18.32
N GLY A 49 -9.11 1.56 -18.13
CA GLY A 49 -7.79 1.10 -18.56
C GLY A 49 -6.63 1.75 -17.80
N THR A 50 -6.89 2.40 -16.66
CA THR A 50 -5.86 3.05 -15.83
C THR A 50 -5.21 2.10 -14.83
N VAL A 51 -5.83 0.94 -14.57
CA VAL A 51 -5.27 -0.19 -13.84
C VAL A 51 -5.50 -1.46 -14.65
N ARG A 52 -4.46 -2.26 -14.78
CA ARG A 52 -4.53 -3.55 -15.48
C ARG A 52 -5.06 -4.64 -14.54
N PRO A 53 -6.04 -5.44 -14.96
CA PRO A 53 -6.58 -6.53 -14.14
C PRO A 53 -5.65 -7.73 -14.03
N VAL A 54 -4.71 -7.88 -14.97
CA VAL A 54 -3.67 -8.92 -14.96
C VAL A 54 -2.34 -8.29 -14.61
N CYS A 55 -1.67 -8.81 -13.59
CA CYS A 55 -0.39 -8.28 -13.15
C CYS A 55 0.69 -8.46 -14.23
N ALA A 56 1.32 -7.35 -14.56
CA ALA A 56 2.53 -7.32 -15.35
C ALA A 56 3.50 -6.35 -14.67
N TYR A 57 4.78 -6.64 -14.72
CA TYR A 57 5.81 -5.73 -14.25
C TYR A 57 7.12 -6.00 -14.98
N GLU A 58 7.98 -5.01 -14.98
CA GLU A 58 9.32 -5.10 -15.55
C GLU A 58 10.36 -4.67 -14.52
N THR A 59 11.42 -5.45 -14.37
CA THR A 59 12.54 -5.06 -13.52
C THR A 59 13.54 -4.27 -14.36
N LEU A 60 13.64 -2.98 -14.09
CA LEU A 60 14.49 -2.06 -14.84
C LEU A 60 15.93 -1.99 -14.31
N VAL A 61 16.10 -2.15 -13.00
CA VAL A 61 17.38 -2.27 -12.32
C VAL A 61 17.31 -3.45 -11.39
N ASP A 62 18.30 -4.32 -11.45
CA ASP A 62 18.42 -5.48 -10.58
C ASP A 62 19.88 -5.64 -10.15
N SER A 63 20.18 -5.23 -8.92
CA SER A 63 21.46 -5.42 -8.29
C SER A 63 21.29 -6.20 -6.97
N GLU A 64 22.39 -6.45 -6.28
CA GLU A 64 22.38 -7.20 -5.03
C GLU A 64 21.51 -6.52 -3.95
N THR A 65 21.52 -5.18 -3.87
CA THR A 65 20.84 -4.42 -2.82
C THR A 65 19.83 -3.37 -3.35
N LEU A 66 19.77 -3.13 -4.64
CA LEU A 66 18.86 -2.17 -5.27
C LEU A 66 18.06 -2.83 -6.39
N CYS A 67 16.75 -2.69 -6.35
CA CYS A 67 15.84 -3.13 -7.41
C CYS A 67 14.88 -1.99 -7.78
N LEU A 68 14.74 -1.72 -9.08
CA LEU A 68 13.73 -0.79 -9.62
C LEU A 68 12.73 -1.57 -10.46
N ILE A 69 11.47 -1.52 -10.07
CA ILE A 69 10.36 -2.21 -10.72
C ILE A 69 9.41 -1.19 -11.37
N ASP A 70 9.09 -1.40 -12.63
CA ASP A 70 7.96 -0.75 -13.30
C ASP A 70 6.75 -1.67 -13.21
N GLY A 71 5.73 -1.26 -12.46
CA GLY A 71 4.53 -2.06 -12.21
C GLY A 71 3.51 -2.02 -13.34
N GLN A 72 3.80 -1.30 -14.44
CA GLN A 72 2.97 -1.24 -15.64
C GLN A 72 1.46 -1.03 -15.37
N TYR A 73 1.14 -0.24 -14.34
CA TYR A 73 -0.22 0.05 -13.89
C TYR A 73 -1.02 -1.16 -13.39
N SER A 74 -0.35 -2.24 -12.97
CA SER A 74 -0.99 -3.38 -12.32
C SER A 74 -1.47 -3.02 -10.90
N PHE A 75 -2.35 -3.85 -10.34
CA PHE A 75 -2.84 -3.66 -8.97
C PHE A 75 -1.71 -3.60 -7.96
N GLY A 76 -1.70 -2.53 -7.15
CA GLY A 76 -0.70 -2.34 -6.11
C GLY A 76 -0.71 -3.45 -5.05
N GLN A 77 -1.87 -4.04 -4.75
CA GLN A 77 -2.00 -5.17 -3.83
C GLN A 77 -1.27 -6.42 -4.35
N VAL A 78 -1.26 -6.66 -5.64
CA VAL A 78 -0.54 -7.79 -6.23
C VAL A 78 0.96 -7.49 -6.30
N LEU A 79 1.32 -6.30 -6.81
CA LEU A 79 2.72 -5.85 -6.89
C LEU A 79 3.40 -5.79 -5.52
N GLY A 80 2.67 -5.38 -4.46
CA GLY A 80 3.20 -5.32 -3.11
C GLY A 80 3.70 -6.68 -2.61
N HIS A 81 2.99 -7.77 -2.90
CA HIS A 81 3.48 -9.12 -2.58
C HIS A 81 4.76 -9.49 -3.33
N HIS A 82 4.89 -9.09 -4.61
CA HIS A 82 6.14 -9.28 -5.36
C HIS A 82 7.30 -8.49 -4.75
N VAL A 83 7.03 -7.23 -4.34
CA VAL A 83 8.02 -6.37 -3.67
C VAL A 83 8.45 -6.96 -2.33
N VAL A 84 7.51 -7.42 -1.49
CA VAL A 84 7.81 -8.07 -0.20
C VAL A 84 8.69 -9.31 -0.39
N ASN A 85 8.34 -10.20 -1.31
CA ASN A 85 9.13 -11.40 -1.59
C ASN A 85 10.53 -11.06 -2.14
N ARG A 86 10.63 -10.02 -2.97
CA ARG A 86 11.93 -9.56 -3.47
C ARG A 86 12.78 -8.96 -2.35
N ALA A 87 12.20 -8.15 -1.47
CA ALA A 87 12.88 -7.57 -0.31
C ALA A 87 13.42 -8.65 0.62
N GLU A 88 12.60 -9.66 0.94
CA GLU A 88 13.02 -10.80 1.75
C GLU A 88 14.26 -11.50 1.16
N ASN A 89 14.19 -11.84 -0.13
CA ASN A 89 15.31 -12.50 -0.82
C ASN A 89 16.61 -11.67 -0.82
N MET A 90 16.49 -10.34 -1.00
CA MET A 90 17.63 -9.43 -0.98
C MET A 90 18.25 -9.35 0.43
N CYS A 91 17.38 -9.17 1.45
CA CYS A 91 17.83 -9.07 2.84
C CYS A 91 18.49 -10.37 3.34
N GLN A 92 17.94 -11.54 2.98
CA GLN A 92 18.54 -12.84 3.34
C GLN A 92 19.93 -13.04 2.75
N LYS A 93 20.17 -12.52 1.55
CA LYS A 93 21.47 -12.67 0.86
C LYS A 93 22.48 -11.62 1.27
N ASN A 94 22.04 -10.37 1.45
CA ASN A 94 22.95 -9.21 1.52
C ASN A 94 22.75 -8.37 2.79
N GLY A 95 21.81 -8.74 3.67
CA GLY A 95 21.48 -7.99 4.89
C GLY A 95 20.69 -6.71 4.66
N LEU A 96 20.51 -6.27 3.41
CA LEU A 96 19.82 -5.05 3.02
C LEU A 96 19.14 -5.20 1.66
N GLY A 97 17.96 -4.60 1.49
CA GLY A 97 17.29 -4.44 0.21
C GLY A 97 16.63 -3.08 0.08
N ILE A 98 16.83 -2.41 -1.05
CA ILE A 98 16.14 -1.17 -1.44
C ILE A 98 15.34 -1.47 -2.70
N ILE A 99 14.03 -1.29 -2.65
CA ILE A 99 13.16 -1.51 -3.80
C ILE A 99 12.38 -0.24 -4.11
N ALA A 100 12.52 0.24 -5.33
CA ALA A 100 11.69 1.30 -5.87
C ALA A 100 10.64 0.70 -6.81
N LEU A 101 9.38 1.06 -6.58
CA LEU A 101 8.25 0.66 -7.42
C LEU A 101 7.62 1.90 -8.02
N ARG A 102 7.50 1.94 -9.34
CA ARG A 102 6.80 3.01 -10.07
C ARG A 102 5.67 2.46 -10.93
N ASN A 103 4.78 3.33 -11.41
CA ASN A 103 3.67 2.96 -12.29
C ASN A 103 2.83 1.79 -11.71
N ALA A 104 2.55 1.82 -10.42
CA ALA A 104 1.70 0.86 -9.73
C ALA A 104 0.32 1.45 -9.50
N GLY A 105 -0.71 0.60 -9.49
CA GLY A 105 -2.01 0.93 -8.94
C GLY A 105 -1.92 1.25 -7.45
N HIS A 106 -3.04 1.65 -6.85
CA HIS A 106 -3.11 1.97 -5.43
C HIS A 106 -2.64 0.80 -4.56
N LEU A 107 -1.68 1.06 -3.67
CA LEU A 107 -1.05 0.03 -2.83
C LEU A 107 -1.90 -0.41 -1.62
N GLY A 108 -3.06 0.21 -1.40
CA GLY A 108 -3.89 -0.06 -0.24
C GLY A 108 -3.35 0.53 1.05
N ARG A 109 -3.58 -0.13 2.18
CA ARG A 109 -3.01 0.22 3.50
C ARG A 109 -1.52 -0.10 3.50
N ILE A 110 -0.70 0.92 3.69
CA ILE A 110 0.76 0.74 3.58
C ILE A 110 1.31 -0.07 4.76
N GLY A 111 0.74 0.09 5.94
CA GLY A 111 1.07 -0.73 7.11
C GLY A 111 1.03 -2.24 6.86
N SER A 112 0.16 -2.73 5.97
CA SER A 112 0.09 -4.16 5.61
C SER A 112 1.43 -4.69 5.05
N TRP A 113 2.14 -3.86 4.30
CA TRP A 113 3.45 -4.25 3.75
C TRP A 113 4.54 -4.24 4.82
N ALA A 114 4.43 -3.34 5.80
CA ALA A 114 5.31 -3.30 6.95
C ALA A 114 5.10 -4.52 7.86
N GLU A 115 3.85 -4.92 8.08
CA GLU A 115 3.48 -6.14 8.82
C GLU A 115 4.05 -7.39 8.14
N LEU A 116 3.81 -7.57 6.85
CA LEU A 116 4.32 -8.72 6.09
C LEU A 116 5.86 -8.83 6.10
N LEU A 117 6.57 -7.70 6.13
CA LEU A 117 8.03 -7.72 6.26
C LEU A 117 8.48 -8.00 7.69
N ALA A 118 7.75 -7.49 8.69
CA ALA A 118 8.02 -7.81 10.10
C ALA A 118 7.78 -9.28 10.42
N ASP A 119 6.73 -9.91 9.87
CA ASP A 119 6.48 -11.36 9.94
C ASP A 119 7.65 -12.20 9.42
N LYS A 120 8.47 -11.62 8.52
CA LYS A 120 9.69 -12.23 7.98
C LYS A 120 10.96 -11.87 8.76
N GLY A 121 10.81 -11.23 9.93
CA GLY A 121 11.92 -10.79 10.77
C GLY A 121 12.68 -9.57 10.23
N LEU A 122 12.07 -8.79 9.33
CA LEU A 122 12.73 -7.66 8.67
C LEU A 122 12.25 -6.32 9.23
N ILE A 123 13.19 -5.43 9.55
CA ILE A 123 12.89 -4.01 9.75
C ILE A 123 12.66 -3.37 8.38
N SER A 124 11.60 -2.58 8.26
CA SER A 124 11.25 -1.96 6.98
C SER A 124 10.80 -0.51 7.12
N ILE A 125 11.08 0.29 6.09
CA ILE A 125 10.62 1.68 5.97
C ILE A 125 10.05 1.84 4.55
N GLN A 126 8.79 2.28 4.46
CA GLN A 126 8.11 2.54 3.19
C GLN A 126 7.82 4.02 3.03
N PHE A 127 8.17 4.57 1.87
CA PHE A 127 7.81 5.92 1.45
C PHE A 127 6.91 5.84 0.23
N VAL A 128 5.74 6.46 0.28
CA VAL A 128 4.78 6.39 -0.83
C VAL A 128 4.39 7.79 -1.28
N THR A 129 4.26 7.96 -2.58
CA THR A 129 3.66 9.15 -3.18
C THR A 129 2.65 8.73 -4.24
N VAL A 130 1.61 9.55 -4.45
CA VAL A 130 0.57 9.29 -5.45
C VAL A 130 0.72 10.32 -6.57
N ALA A 131 1.20 9.88 -7.72
CA ALA A 131 1.31 10.73 -8.90
C ALA A 131 -0.06 11.28 -9.30
N GLY A 132 -0.12 12.58 -9.60
CA GLY A 132 -1.36 13.25 -10.02
C GLY A 132 -2.34 13.60 -8.88
N SER A 133 -2.18 13.09 -7.68
CA SER A 133 -3.00 13.49 -6.52
C SER A 133 -2.49 14.82 -5.95
N ARG A 134 -3.30 15.88 -6.07
CA ARG A 134 -2.96 17.23 -5.61
C ARG A 134 -4.00 17.67 -4.59
N ILE A 135 -3.93 17.14 -3.38
CA ILE A 135 -4.93 17.37 -2.32
C ILE A 135 -4.37 18.12 -1.11
N VAL A 136 -3.04 18.28 -1.04
CA VAL A 136 -2.35 18.92 0.08
C VAL A 136 -1.49 20.07 -0.43
N ALA A 137 -1.53 21.20 0.27
CA ALA A 137 -0.58 22.29 0.06
C ALA A 137 0.76 21.94 0.78
N PRO A 138 1.92 22.17 0.15
CA PRO A 138 3.19 22.07 0.84
C PRO A 138 3.30 23.10 1.95
N PHE A 139 4.23 22.90 2.87
CA PHE A 139 4.45 23.85 3.98
C PHE A 139 4.69 25.27 3.43
N GLY A 140 3.95 26.26 3.99
CA GLY A 140 3.98 27.64 3.53
C GLY A 140 3.26 27.92 2.20
N GLY A 141 2.78 26.88 1.51
CA GLY A 141 2.04 27.01 0.25
C GLY A 141 0.53 27.20 0.47
N LYS A 142 -0.14 27.82 -0.52
CA LYS A 142 -1.60 28.03 -0.53
C LYS A 142 -2.34 27.13 -1.52
N GLN A 143 -1.63 26.43 -2.39
CA GLN A 143 -2.21 25.60 -3.43
C GLN A 143 -1.93 24.13 -3.17
N ALA A 144 -2.93 23.26 -3.36
CA ALA A 144 -2.77 21.82 -3.31
C ALA A 144 -1.84 21.34 -4.44
N ARG A 145 -0.72 20.71 -4.10
CA ARG A 145 0.35 20.32 -5.03
C ARG A 145 0.85 18.90 -4.83
N ILE A 146 0.64 18.33 -3.65
CA ILE A 146 1.15 17.00 -3.25
C ILE A 146 0.01 16.11 -2.77
N SER A 147 0.28 14.81 -2.66
CA SER A 147 -0.61 13.84 -2.03
C SER A 147 -0.38 13.76 -0.52
N THR A 148 -1.06 12.82 0.15
CA THR A 148 -0.89 12.53 1.58
C THR A 148 0.50 12.02 1.93
N ALA A 149 1.25 11.46 0.98
CA ALA A 149 2.61 10.95 1.10
C ALA A 149 2.81 10.12 2.39
N PRO A 150 2.16 8.93 2.52
CA PRO A 150 2.26 8.12 3.72
C PRO A 150 3.66 7.55 3.90
N VAL A 151 4.03 7.34 5.17
CA VAL A 151 5.21 6.62 5.61
C VAL A 151 4.77 5.48 6.51
N ALA A 152 5.29 4.27 6.28
CA ALA A 152 5.12 3.18 7.20
C ALA A 152 6.48 2.62 7.65
N ILE A 153 6.54 2.18 8.90
CA ILE A 153 7.72 1.56 9.50
C ILE A 153 7.25 0.29 10.20
N GLY A 154 7.92 -0.82 9.92
CA GLY A 154 7.73 -2.09 10.61
C GLY A 154 9.00 -2.53 11.32
N VAL A 155 8.86 -2.93 12.58
CA VAL A 155 9.95 -3.54 13.35
C VAL A 155 9.44 -4.86 13.92
N PRO A 156 10.08 -5.99 13.61
CA PRO A 156 9.67 -7.27 14.14
C PRO A 156 9.84 -7.29 15.66
N HIS A 157 8.92 -7.94 16.33
CA HIS A 157 9.01 -8.27 17.74
C HIS A 157 8.79 -9.77 17.93
N GLU A 158 9.74 -10.41 18.55
CA GLU A 158 9.61 -11.81 18.99
C GLU A 158 9.04 -11.81 20.39
N ALA A 159 7.77 -12.20 20.54
CA ALA A 159 7.14 -12.37 21.85
C ALA A 159 7.47 -13.74 22.41
N GLU A 160 7.74 -13.82 23.73
CA GLU A 160 7.97 -15.09 24.42
C GLU A 160 6.72 -15.97 24.53
N ASP A 161 5.53 -15.41 24.30
CA ASP A 161 4.21 -16.02 24.60
C ASP A 161 3.28 -16.19 23.38
N ASN A 162 3.79 -16.35 22.17
CA ASN A 162 3.02 -16.56 20.93
C ASN A 162 2.05 -15.42 20.50
N GLU A 163 2.04 -14.29 21.17
CA GLU A 163 1.37 -13.07 20.71
C GLU A 163 2.37 -12.17 20.00
N THR A 164 2.65 -12.47 18.73
CA THR A 164 3.57 -11.67 17.92
C THR A 164 2.93 -10.31 17.60
N GLN A 165 3.23 -9.31 18.40
CA GLN A 165 2.78 -7.94 18.17
C GLN A 165 3.95 -7.09 17.69
N HIS A 166 4.11 -6.98 16.38
CA HIS A 166 5.13 -6.13 15.76
C HIS A 166 4.88 -4.64 16.06
N PHE A 167 5.95 -3.84 16.12
CA PHE A 167 5.80 -2.40 16.09
C PHE A 167 5.52 -1.97 14.65
N ILE A 168 4.32 -1.43 14.41
CA ILE A 168 3.90 -0.91 13.11
C ILE A 168 3.50 0.55 13.27
N LEU A 169 4.13 1.42 12.50
CA LEU A 169 3.76 2.81 12.34
C LEU A 169 3.30 3.02 10.89
N ASP A 170 2.08 3.49 10.70
CA ASP A 170 1.52 3.84 9.38
C ASP A 170 0.78 5.18 9.51
N PHE A 171 1.28 6.21 8.85
CA PHE A 171 0.69 7.55 8.93
C PHE A 171 0.87 8.37 7.66
N ALA A 172 -0.07 9.27 7.41
CA ALA A 172 0.09 10.30 6.40
C ALA A 172 0.99 11.41 6.94
N THR A 173 1.99 11.82 6.16
CA THR A 173 2.87 12.94 6.55
C THR A 173 2.17 14.30 6.45
N SER A 174 0.98 14.35 5.88
CA SER A 174 0.15 15.55 5.74
C SER A 174 -1.07 15.52 6.66
N ARG A 175 -1.62 16.69 6.99
CA ARG A 175 -2.86 16.82 7.79
C ARG A 175 -4.14 16.47 7.00
N ALA A 176 -4.07 16.30 5.70
CA ALA A 176 -5.23 15.96 4.87
C ALA A 176 -5.45 14.44 4.86
N VAL A 177 -6.12 13.93 5.86
CA VAL A 177 -6.65 12.57 5.85
C VAL A 177 -8.12 12.67 5.46
N SER A 178 -8.49 12.11 4.32
CA SER A 178 -9.81 12.32 3.69
C SER A 178 -11.01 11.89 4.54
N TYR A 179 -10.82 11.13 5.60
CA TYR A 179 -11.88 10.69 6.51
C TYR A 179 -11.97 11.52 7.80
N THR A 180 -10.90 12.22 8.22
CA THR A 180 -10.93 13.04 9.43
C THR A 180 -11.68 14.35 9.25
N HIS A 181 -11.89 14.80 8.02
CA HIS A 181 -12.68 15.99 7.74
C HIS A 181 -14.20 15.73 7.70
N LEU A 182 -14.63 14.47 7.67
CA LEU A 182 -16.04 14.10 7.60
C LEU A 182 -16.67 13.77 8.96
N THR A 183 -15.87 13.66 10.03
CA THR A 183 -16.34 13.11 11.32
C THR A 183 -15.98 13.91 12.56
N LEU A 184 -15.32 15.06 12.45
CA LEU A 184 -15.13 15.92 13.61
C LEU A 184 -16.40 16.76 13.83
N PRO A 185 -17.16 16.55 14.92
CA PRO A 185 -18.14 17.52 15.34
C PRO A 185 -17.40 18.83 15.62
N THR A 186 -17.86 19.90 15.00
CA THR A 186 -17.44 21.26 15.36
C THR A 186 -17.93 21.57 16.78
N THR A 187 -17.21 21.10 17.78
CA THR A 187 -17.31 21.69 19.11
C THR A 187 -16.43 22.91 19.07
N THR A 188 -17.03 24.04 18.82
CA THR A 188 -16.48 25.35 19.16
C THR A 188 -16.18 25.35 20.64
N PRO A 189 -14.94 25.56 21.11
CA PRO A 189 -14.73 25.88 22.50
C PRO A 189 -15.35 27.26 22.78
N VAL A 190 -16.16 27.32 23.81
CA VAL A 190 -16.63 28.56 24.43
C VAL A 190 -15.44 29.24 25.14
#